data_245bc6d7a68911b2d0ad9648bf3ec72b
#
_entry.id   245bc6d7a68911b2d0ad9648bf3ec72b
#
_cell.length_a   1.000
_cell.length_b   1.000
_cell.length_c   1.000
_cell.angle_alpha   90.00
_cell.angle_beta   90.00
_cell.angle_gamma   90.00
#
_symmetry.space_group_name_H-M   'P 1'
#
loop_
_entity.id
_entity.type
_entity.pdbx_description
1 polymer ?
#
loop_
_entity_poly.entity_id
_entity_poly.type
_entity_poly.pdbx_seq_one_letter_code
_entity_poly.pdbx_strand_id
1 'polypeptide(L)'
;MTVSERVELVKFDEPKYLEDGKAVVGQRKEAEDLAKVIHDQGYSNIFLLGIGGTEFEFGHYEYLMSRMSDVDVYAVNAADVNTVRPKKLNKDSLVITASSSGDTVEIVQAAKWMKEEGIRIVAFTDKKGKLGQMLDYVVHAPVVTGYCEHSYVLQAFFIYKLLNLRGDFDAYDRFADQLSEYIFEDLLAIKKKFEPIGLKMASELYDAEYTIFTGSGALWGETLLFSMCMLEEMQWIRC
;
A
#
# COMPACT_ATOMS: atom_id res chain seq x y z
N MET A 1 27.76 22.52 -3.15
CA MET A 1 26.54 23.06 -2.51
C MET A 1 26.40 22.44 -1.15
N THR A 2 26.33 23.24 -0.13
CA THR A 2 26.01 22.72 1.21
C THR A 2 24.54 22.29 1.26
N VAL A 3 24.19 21.30 2.07
CA VAL A 3 22.80 20.82 2.21
C VAL A 3 21.84 21.98 2.57
N SER A 4 22.33 23.01 3.28
CA SER A 4 21.56 24.18 3.67
C SER A 4 21.18 25.14 2.52
N GLU A 5 21.77 24.99 1.33
CA GLU A 5 21.49 25.82 0.15
C GLU A 5 20.47 25.22 -0.82
N ARG A 6 19.96 24.02 -0.52
CA ARG A 6 18.94 23.39 -1.35
C ARG A 6 17.57 24.01 -1.08
N VAL A 7 16.96 24.58 -2.11
CA VAL A 7 15.67 25.28 -2.04
C VAL A 7 14.53 24.46 -2.67
N GLU A 8 14.87 23.50 -3.53
CA GLU A 8 13.89 22.69 -4.26
C GLU A 8 14.05 21.20 -3.97
N LEU A 9 12.93 20.49 -3.93
CA LEU A 9 12.91 19.02 -3.84
C LEU A 9 13.49 18.41 -5.11
N VAL A 10 14.53 17.58 -4.97
CA VAL A 10 15.16 16.92 -6.11
C VAL A 10 14.25 15.79 -6.60
N LYS A 11 13.98 15.79 -7.91
CA LYS A 11 13.12 14.78 -8.57
C LYS A 11 11.68 14.74 -8.05
N PHE A 12 11.18 15.83 -7.47
CA PHE A 12 9.80 15.95 -7.06
C PHE A 12 9.05 16.95 -7.95
N ASP A 13 8.04 16.47 -8.67
CA ASP A 13 7.18 17.25 -9.54
C ASP A 13 5.85 17.49 -8.84
N GLU A 14 5.69 18.67 -8.20
CA GLU A 14 4.50 19.03 -7.45
C GLU A 14 3.21 19.01 -8.29
N PRO A 15 3.18 19.63 -9.49
CA PRO A 15 2.00 19.59 -10.35
C PRO A 15 1.59 18.16 -10.68
N LYS A 16 2.55 17.32 -11.04
CA LYS A 16 2.28 15.91 -11.35
C LYS A 16 1.82 15.12 -10.13
N TYR A 17 2.40 15.35 -8.97
CA TYR A 17 1.98 14.72 -7.72
C TYR A 17 0.49 14.96 -7.42
N LEU A 18 0.03 16.21 -7.59
CA LEU A 18 -1.37 16.58 -7.37
C LEU A 18 -2.30 16.05 -8.48
N GLU A 19 -1.82 16.03 -9.74
CA GLU A 19 -2.56 15.46 -10.86
C GLU A 19 -2.78 13.94 -10.64
N ASP A 20 -1.72 13.23 -10.27
CA ASP A 20 -1.77 11.80 -9.95
C ASP A 20 -2.69 11.53 -8.74
N GLY A 21 -2.64 12.40 -7.73
CA GLY A 21 -3.56 12.35 -6.58
C GLY A 21 -5.03 12.46 -6.99
N LYS A 22 -5.36 13.39 -7.89
CA LYS A 22 -6.72 13.51 -8.44
C LYS A 22 -7.13 12.27 -9.22
N ALA A 23 -6.21 11.66 -9.98
CA ALA A 23 -6.49 10.42 -10.70
C ALA A 23 -6.79 9.26 -9.73
N VAL A 24 -6.06 9.18 -8.62
CA VAL A 24 -6.31 8.19 -7.55
C VAL A 24 -7.67 8.39 -6.90
N VAL A 25 -8.00 9.63 -6.51
CA VAL A 25 -9.32 9.96 -5.94
C VAL A 25 -10.45 9.65 -6.93
N GLY A 26 -10.22 9.86 -8.22
CA GLY A 26 -11.17 9.49 -9.29
C GLY A 26 -11.50 8.00 -9.35
N GLN A 27 -10.67 7.10 -8.78
CA GLN A 27 -10.92 5.67 -8.70
C GLN A 27 -11.72 5.25 -7.44
N ARG A 28 -12.04 6.17 -6.54
CA ARG A 28 -12.77 5.88 -5.30
C ARG A 28 -14.02 5.05 -5.55
N LYS A 29 -14.87 5.50 -6.48
CA LYS A 29 -16.12 4.80 -6.78
C LYS A 29 -15.90 3.37 -7.29
N GLU A 30 -14.91 3.15 -8.16
CA GLU A 30 -14.59 1.81 -8.68
C GLU A 30 -14.14 0.90 -7.51
N ALA A 31 -13.30 1.41 -6.61
CA ALA A 31 -12.82 0.67 -5.44
C ALA A 31 -13.96 0.33 -4.46
N GLU A 32 -14.85 1.30 -4.15
CA GLU A 32 -15.99 1.10 -3.28
C GLU A 32 -17.04 0.12 -3.87
N ASP A 33 -17.33 0.23 -5.17
CA ASP A 33 -18.26 -0.68 -5.87
C ASP A 33 -17.70 -2.11 -5.86
N LEU A 34 -16.40 -2.27 -6.09
CA LEU A 34 -15.76 -3.59 -6.01
C LEU A 34 -15.77 -4.13 -4.57
N ALA A 35 -15.52 -3.29 -3.57
CA ALA A 35 -15.61 -3.71 -2.17
C ALA A 35 -17.00 -4.26 -1.83
N LYS A 36 -18.06 -3.63 -2.35
CA LYS A 36 -19.43 -4.13 -2.19
C LYS A 36 -19.63 -5.49 -2.85
N VAL A 37 -19.16 -5.68 -4.09
CA VAL A 37 -19.23 -6.96 -4.78
C VAL A 37 -18.56 -8.07 -3.99
N ILE A 38 -17.35 -7.80 -3.48
CA ILE A 38 -16.57 -8.76 -2.70
C ILE A 38 -17.25 -9.06 -1.35
N HIS A 39 -17.78 -8.04 -0.68
CA HIS A 39 -18.53 -8.21 0.58
C HIS A 39 -19.77 -9.09 0.39
N ASP A 40 -20.58 -8.82 -0.64
CA ASP A 40 -21.80 -9.56 -0.93
C ASP A 40 -21.54 -11.05 -1.27
N GLN A 41 -20.35 -11.36 -1.79
CA GLN A 41 -19.90 -12.74 -2.03
C GLN A 41 -19.44 -13.47 -0.76
N GLY A 42 -19.09 -12.74 0.29
CA GLY A 42 -18.60 -13.25 1.57
C GLY A 42 -17.17 -13.77 1.51
N TYR A 43 -16.48 -13.76 2.64
CA TYR A 43 -15.14 -14.32 2.86
C TYR A 43 -14.95 -14.66 4.33
N SER A 44 -14.10 -15.65 4.64
CA SER A 44 -13.84 -16.08 6.01
C SER A 44 -12.66 -15.35 6.66
N ASN A 45 -11.69 -14.94 5.85
CA ASN A 45 -10.48 -14.24 6.28
C ASN A 45 -9.89 -13.44 5.12
N ILE A 46 -8.90 -12.60 5.42
CA ILE A 46 -8.24 -11.74 4.45
C ILE A 46 -6.73 -11.98 4.49
N PHE A 47 -6.12 -12.20 3.33
CA PHE A 47 -4.68 -12.22 3.14
C PHE A 47 -4.25 -11.00 2.35
N LEU A 48 -3.36 -10.19 2.93
CA LEU A 48 -2.72 -9.04 2.31
C LEU A 48 -1.38 -9.52 1.74
N LEU A 49 -1.36 -9.81 0.44
CA LEU A 49 -0.24 -10.46 -0.24
C LEU A 49 0.68 -9.43 -0.88
N GLY A 50 1.88 -9.28 -0.36
CA GLY A 50 2.90 -8.38 -0.89
C GLY A 50 4.26 -9.05 -1.06
N ILE A 51 5.24 -8.25 -1.51
CA ILE A 51 6.66 -8.61 -1.48
C ILE A 51 7.48 -7.32 -1.40
N GLY A 52 8.53 -7.28 -0.57
CA GLY A 52 9.33 -6.08 -0.33
C GLY A 52 8.45 -4.90 0.12
N GLY A 53 8.55 -3.76 -0.55
CA GLY A 53 7.81 -2.55 -0.17
C GLY A 53 6.29 -2.75 -0.07
N THR A 54 5.68 -3.51 -0.97
CA THR A 54 4.23 -3.76 -0.92
C THR A 54 3.78 -4.64 0.24
N GLU A 55 4.64 -5.54 0.74
CA GLU A 55 4.38 -6.29 1.97
C GLU A 55 4.37 -5.34 3.17
N PHE A 56 5.35 -4.46 3.24
CA PHE A 56 5.44 -3.47 4.32
C PHE A 56 4.28 -2.48 4.28
N GLU A 57 3.85 -2.03 3.10
CA GLU A 57 2.64 -1.24 2.93
C GLU A 57 1.41 -1.90 3.57
N PHE A 58 1.27 -3.21 3.48
CA PHE A 58 0.14 -3.93 4.04
C PHE A 58 0.19 -4.08 5.58
N GLY A 59 1.34 -3.90 6.19
CA GLY A 59 1.50 -4.06 7.64
C GLY A 59 0.62 -3.12 8.47
N HIS A 60 0.40 -1.87 8.01
CA HIS A 60 -0.49 -0.96 8.73
C HIS A 60 -1.97 -1.35 8.60
N TYR A 61 -2.39 -1.90 7.45
CA TYR A 61 -3.76 -2.40 7.27
C TYR A 61 -4.01 -3.63 8.15
N GLU A 62 -3.08 -4.58 8.20
CA GLU A 62 -3.19 -5.73 9.11
C GLU A 62 -3.37 -5.25 10.55
N TYR A 63 -2.50 -4.33 11.00
CA TYR A 63 -2.58 -3.79 12.35
C TYR A 63 -3.91 -3.11 12.63
N LEU A 64 -4.39 -2.21 11.75
CA LEU A 64 -5.63 -1.47 11.97
C LEU A 64 -6.86 -2.38 11.86
N MET A 65 -6.92 -3.24 10.86
CA MET A 65 -8.04 -4.17 10.68
C MET A 65 -8.19 -5.12 11.87
N SER A 66 -7.07 -5.66 12.39
CA SER A 66 -7.10 -6.53 13.58
C SER A 66 -7.58 -5.82 14.87
N ARG A 67 -7.66 -4.48 14.87
CA ARG A 67 -8.16 -3.67 15.99
C ARG A 67 -9.60 -3.21 15.78
N MET A 68 -10.05 -3.15 14.54
CA MET A 68 -11.35 -2.63 14.17
C MET A 68 -12.37 -3.73 13.89
N SER A 69 -11.92 -4.95 13.57
CA SER A 69 -12.76 -6.06 13.12
C SER A 69 -12.36 -7.38 13.78
N ASP A 70 -13.29 -8.30 13.85
CA ASP A 70 -13.07 -9.68 14.26
C ASP A 70 -12.65 -10.61 13.11
N VAL A 71 -12.59 -10.09 11.87
CA VAL A 71 -12.09 -10.86 10.74
C VAL A 71 -10.60 -11.15 10.88
N ASP A 72 -10.21 -12.40 10.68
CA ASP A 72 -8.79 -12.78 10.65
C ASP A 72 -8.09 -12.11 9.44
N VAL A 73 -7.03 -11.34 9.68
CA VAL A 73 -6.23 -10.67 8.65
C VAL A 73 -4.77 -11.06 8.78
N TYR A 74 -4.10 -11.32 7.67
CA TYR A 74 -2.71 -11.75 7.60
C TYR A 74 -1.97 -10.98 6.51
N ALA A 75 -0.95 -10.18 6.86
CA ALA A 75 0.02 -9.68 5.91
C ALA A 75 1.06 -10.80 5.64
N VAL A 76 1.28 -11.14 4.37
CA VAL A 76 2.09 -12.28 3.98
C VAL A 76 2.98 -11.99 2.78
N ASN A 77 4.18 -12.57 2.81
CA ASN A 77 5.12 -12.49 1.70
C ASN A 77 4.76 -13.45 0.57
N ALA A 78 4.73 -12.96 -0.67
CA ALA A 78 4.37 -13.76 -1.83
C ALA A 78 5.35 -14.92 -2.10
N ALA A 79 6.65 -14.74 -1.84
CA ALA A 79 7.65 -15.80 -2.01
C ALA A 79 7.46 -16.91 -0.98
N ASP A 80 7.16 -16.53 0.28
CA ASP A 80 6.89 -17.50 1.34
C ASP A 80 5.63 -18.31 1.06
N VAL A 81 4.56 -17.65 0.64
CA VAL A 81 3.28 -18.30 0.31
C VAL A 81 3.40 -19.24 -0.88
N ASN A 82 4.28 -18.96 -1.85
CA ASN A 82 4.59 -19.87 -2.94
C ASN A 82 5.32 -21.14 -2.46
N THR A 83 6.08 -21.02 -1.38
CA THR A 83 6.89 -22.13 -0.84
C THR A 83 6.12 -22.92 0.22
N VAL A 84 5.48 -22.21 1.16
CA VAL A 84 4.73 -22.80 2.26
C VAL A 84 3.32 -22.22 2.26
N ARG A 85 2.37 -22.97 1.73
CA ARG A 85 0.97 -22.54 1.65
C ARG A 85 0.31 -22.50 3.03
N PRO A 86 -0.15 -21.34 3.52
CA PRO A 86 -0.82 -21.27 4.81
C PRO A 86 -2.11 -22.10 4.82
N LYS A 87 -2.32 -22.92 5.86
CA LYS A 87 -3.52 -23.78 5.95
C LYS A 87 -4.84 -23.00 5.97
N LYS A 88 -4.83 -21.77 6.45
CA LYS A 88 -6.02 -20.90 6.48
C LYS A 88 -6.32 -20.25 5.13
N LEU A 89 -5.37 -20.24 4.19
CA LEU A 89 -5.56 -19.74 2.84
C LEU A 89 -6.25 -20.80 1.99
N ASN A 90 -7.50 -20.56 1.64
CA ASN A 90 -8.36 -21.48 0.91
C ASN A 90 -9.41 -20.73 0.08
N LYS A 91 -10.30 -21.45 -0.61
CA LYS A 91 -11.33 -20.87 -1.51
C LYS A 91 -12.29 -19.88 -0.84
N ASP A 92 -12.40 -19.91 0.49
CA ASP A 92 -13.26 -18.99 1.25
C ASP A 92 -12.47 -17.75 1.72
N SER A 93 -11.18 -17.64 1.38
CA SER A 93 -10.34 -16.50 1.66
C SER A 93 -10.52 -15.39 0.63
N LEU A 94 -10.30 -14.15 1.06
CA LEU A 94 -10.06 -13.00 0.21
C LEU A 94 -8.57 -12.69 0.22
N VAL A 95 -7.94 -12.65 -0.95
CA VAL A 95 -6.57 -12.16 -1.12
C VAL A 95 -6.62 -10.75 -1.70
N ILE A 96 -5.90 -9.82 -1.09
CA ILE A 96 -5.70 -8.46 -1.59
C ILE A 96 -4.22 -8.32 -1.91
N THR A 97 -3.88 -7.88 -3.11
CA THR A 97 -2.49 -7.69 -3.53
C THR A 97 -2.29 -6.37 -4.26
N ALA A 98 -1.06 -5.88 -4.28
CA ALA A 98 -0.67 -4.69 -5.04
C ALA A 98 0.63 -4.95 -5.79
N SER A 99 0.69 -4.47 -7.03
CA SER A 99 1.90 -4.45 -7.84
C SER A 99 1.76 -3.37 -8.91
N SER A 100 2.56 -2.33 -8.85
CA SER A 100 2.44 -1.20 -9.79
C SER A 100 2.55 -1.64 -11.25
N SER A 101 3.51 -2.50 -11.59
CA SER A 101 3.68 -3.04 -12.95
C SER A 101 2.72 -4.19 -13.27
N GLY A 102 2.23 -4.90 -12.27
CA GLY A 102 1.49 -6.14 -12.45
C GLY A 102 2.34 -7.33 -12.90
N ASP A 103 3.68 -7.21 -12.89
CA ASP A 103 4.60 -8.21 -13.42
C ASP A 103 5.54 -8.82 -12.38
N THR A 104 5.40 -8.45 -11.10
CA THR A 104 6.20 -9.02 -9.99
C THR A 104 6.06 -10.53 -9.98
N VAL A 105 7.18 -11.23 -10.19
CA VAL A 105 7.20 -12.67 -10.48
C VAL A 105 6.51 -13.49 -9.40
N GLU A 106 6.86 -13.25 -8.15
CA GLU A 106 6.36 -14.01 -7.00
C GLU A 106 4.85 -13.78 -6.80
N ILE A 107 4.37 -12.55 -6.99
CA ILE A 107 2.95 -12.22 -6.90
C ILE A 107 2.18 -12.87 -8.06
N VAL A 108 2.71 -12.81 -9.29
CA VAL A 108 2.09 -13.46 -10.45
C VAL A 108 2.02 -14.98 -10.28
N GLN A 109 3.08 -15.60 -9.75
CA GLN A 109 3.09 -17.04 -9.45
C GLN A 109 2.05 -17.41 -8.38
N ALA A 110 1.99 -16.63 -7.29
CA ALA A 110 1.01 -16.84 -6.23
C ALA A 110 -0.43 -16.68 -6.77
N ALA A 111 -0.69 -15.60 -7.49
CA ALA A 111 -2.01 -15.34 -8.06
C ALA A 111 -2.46 -16.44 -9.03
N LYS A 112 -1.54 -17.03 -9.81
CA LYS A 112 -1.85 -18.09 -10.75
C LYS A 112 -2.40 -19.33 -10.03
N TRP A 113 -1.66 -19.90 -9.09
CA TRP A 113 -2.13 -21.11 -8.41
C TRP A 113 -3.34 -20.83 -7.50
N MET A 114 -3.42 -19.66 -6.87
CA MET A 114 -4.57 -19.26 -6.07
C MET A 114 -5.85 -19.22 -6.92
N LYS A 115 -5.76 -18.64 -8.13
CA LYS A 115 -6.89 -18.63 -9.09
C LYS A 115 -7.28 -20.04 -9.51
N GLU A 116 -6.30 -20.92 -9.79
CA GLU A 116 -6.55 -22.34 -10.14
C GLU A 116 -7.25 -23.08 -8.98
N GLU A 117 -6.99 -22.73 -7.74
CA GLU A 117 -7.65 -23.29 -6.54
C GLU A 117 -8.98 -22.58 -6.19
N GLY A 118 -9.42 -21.60 -6.98
CA GLY A 118 -10.67 -20.88 -6.78
C GLY A 118 -10.63 -19.85 -5.65
N ILE A 119 -9.43 -19.43 -5.23
CA ILE A 119 -9.23 -18.39 -4.22
C ILE A 119 -9.48 -17.02 -4.88
N ARG A 120 -10.27 -16.18 -4.23
CA ARG A 120 -10.62 -14.86 -4.73
C ARG A 120 -9.49 -13.86 -4.49
N ILE A 121 -9.09 -13.14 -5.56
CA ILE A 121 -7.99 -12.19 -5.52
C ILE A 121 -8.45 -10.84 -6.04
N VAL A 122 -8.23 -9.79 -5.28
CA VAL A 122 -8.35 -8.39 -5.70
C VAL A 122 -6.95 -7.81 -5.86
N ALA A 123 -6.65 -7.25 -7.03
CA ALA A 123 -5.36 -6.65 -7.31
C ALA A 123 -5.46 -5.15 -7.59
N PHE A 124 -4.58 -4.37 -6.95
CA PHE A 124 -4.31 -2.98 -7.26
C PHE A 124 -3.11 -2.93 -8.20
N THR A 125 -3.37 -2.73 -9.51
CA THR A 125 -2.31 -2.89 -10.52
C THR A 125 -2.64 -2.21 -11.84
N ASP A 126 -1.66 -2.09 -12.74
CA ASP A 126 -1.94 -1.74 -14.13
C ASP A 126 -2.72 -2.88 -14.81
N LYS A 127 -3.86 -2.54 -15.42
CA LYS A 127 -4.69 -3.48 -16.18
C LYS A 127 -3.96 -4.13 -17.37
N LYS A 128 -2.85 -3.52 -17.83
CA LYS A 128 -2.02 -4.05 -18.93
C LYS A 128 -0.98 -5.07 -18.47
N GLY A 129 -0.64 -5.08 -17.17
CA GLY A 129 0.29 -6.05 -16.59
C GLY A 129 -0.31 -7.46 -16.52
N LYS A 130 0.52 -8.48 -16.26
CA LYS A 130 0.08 -9.89 -16.20
C LYS A 130 -1.02 -10.12 -15.18
N LEU A 131 -0.92 -9.50 -13.99
CA LEU A 131 -1.97 -9.57 -12.98
C LEU A 131 -3.29 -8.98 -13.48
N GLY A 132 -3.22 -7.79 -14.09
CA GLY A 132 -4.39 -7.10 -14.62
C GLY A 132 -5.09 -7.86 -15.73
N GLN A 133 -4.36 -8.62 -16.54
CA GLN A 133 -4.92 -9.47 -17.60
C GLN A 133 -5.42 -10.83 -17.08
N MET A 134 -4.88 -11.31 -15.96
CA MET A 134 -5.17 -12.64 -15.43
C MET A 134 -6.35 -12.64 -14.45
N LEU A 135 -6.54 -11.57 -13.68
CA LEU A 135 -7.48 -11.52 -12.56
C LEU A 135 -8.81 -10.89 -12.94
N ASP A 136 -9.87 -11.37 -12.30
CA ASP A 136 -11.24 -10.90 -12.57
C ASP A 136 -11.57 -9.63 -11.76
N TYR A 137 -10.90 -9.40 -10.63
CA TYR A 137 -11.10 -8.25 -9.75
C TYR A 137 -9.83 -7.39 -9.70
N VAL A 138 -9.84 -6.31 -10.47
CA VAL A 138 -8.71 -5.40 -10.60
C VAL A 138 -9.16 -3.97 -10.39
N VAL A 139 -8.60 -3.30 -9.40
CA VAL A 139 -8.66 -1.85 -9.28
C VAL A 139 -7.48 -1.27 -10.06
N HIS A 140 -7.76 -0.46 -11.05
CA HIS A 140 -6.72 0.15 -11.85
C HIS A 140 -5.91 1.15 -11.01
N ALA A 141 -4.62 0.89 -10.85
CA ALA A 141 -3.70 1.87 -10.26
C ALA A 141 -3.29 2.89 -11.35
N PRO A 142 -3.84 4.11 -11.35
CA PRO A 142 -3.61 5.07 -12.43
C PRO A 142 -2.22 5.68 -12.39
N VAL A 143 -1.47 5.41 -11.32
CA VAL A 143 -0.15 5.98 -11.06
C VAL A 143 0.87 4.89 -10.85
N VAL A 144 1.92 4.91 -11.66
CA VAL A 144 3.07 3.99 -11.59
C VAL A 144 4.30 4.71 -11.02
N THR A 145 4.13 5.85 -10.38
CA THR A 145 5.22 6.65 -9.82
C THR A 145 5.49 6.27 -8.38
N GLY A 146 6.74 6.39 -7.94
CA GLY A 146 7.24 5.92 -6.66
C GLY A 146 6.74 6.65 -5.40
N TYR A 147 5.52 7.20 -5.43
CA TYR A 147 4.90 7.80 -4.24
C TYR A 147 3.93 6.81 -3.61
N CYS A 148 4.36 6.15 -2.54
CA CYS A 148 3.59 5.11 -1.85
C CYS A 148 2.23 5.62 -1.34
N GLU A 149 2.11 6.89 -0.98
CA GLU A 149 0.86 7.48 -0.52
C GLU A 149 -0.30 7.42 -1.54
N HIS A 150 0.00 7.40 -2.84
CA HIS A 150 -1.02 7.17 -3.87
C HIS A 150 -1.60 5.75 -3.78
N SER A 151 -0.74 4.76 -3.55
CA SER A 151 -1.14 3.37 -3.33
C SER A 151 -2.01 3.24 -2.08
N TYR A 152 -1.58 3.84 -0.97
CA TYR A 152 -2.33 3.82 0.29
C TYR A 152 -3.72 4.41 0.15
N VAL A 153 -3.86 5.58 -0.47
CA VAL A 153 -5.18 6.21 -0.63
C VAL A 153 -6.12 5.33 -1.45
N LEU A 154 -5.62 4.75 -2.55
CA LEU A 154 -6.42 3.88 -3.40
C LEU A 154 -6.85 2.60 -2.67
N GLN A 155 -5.93 1.96 -1.96
CA GLN A 155 -6.22 0.76 -1.15
C GLN A 155 -7.17 1.07 0.00
N ALA A 156 -7.04 2.25 0.64
CA ALA A 156 -7.90 2.67 1.74
C ALA A 156 -9.38 2.76 1.32
N PHE A 157 -9.68 3.23 0.12
CA PHE A 157 -11.06 3.27 -0.40
C PHE A 157 -11.69 1.87 -0.48
N PHE A 158 -10.93 0.86 -0.82
CA PHE A 158 -11.42 -0.52 -0.88
C PHE A 158 -11.43 -1.19 0.51
N ILE A 159 -10.30 -1.20 1.20
CA ILE A 159 -10.12 -1.95 2.45
C ILE A 159 -11.02 -1.40 3.56
N TYR A 160 -11.05 -0.08 3.75
CA TYR A 160 -11.91 0.50 4.77
C TYR A 160 -13.39 0.48 4.39
N LYS A 161 -13.72 0.43 3.07
CA LYS A 161 -15.09 0.17 2.65
C LYS A 161 -15.53 -1.25 3.01
N LEU A 162 -14.67 -2.26 2.92
CA LEU A 162 -14.99 -3.60 3.40
C LEU A 162 -15.32 -3.59 4.90
N LEU A 163 -14.53 -2.88 5.72
CA LEU A 163 -14.82 -2.73 7.15
C LEU A 163 -16.15 -2.00 7.41
N ASN A 164 -16.44 -0.95 6.64
CA ASN A 164 -17.72 -0.24 6.72
C ASN A 164 -18.91 -1.15 6.42
N LEU A 165 -18.83 -1.95 5.35
CA LEU A 165 -19.89 -2.88 4.95
C LEU A 165 -20.11 -4.00 5.99
N ARG A 166 -19.08 -4.36 6.74
CA ARG A 166 -19.16 -5.28 7.88
C ARG A 166 -19.77 -4.65 9.13
N GLY A 167 -19.92 -3.33 9.20
CA GLY A 167 -20.32 -2.58 10.40
C GLY A 167 -19.15 -2.28 11.35
N ASP A 168 -17.91 -2.48 10.94
CA ASP A 168 -16.72 -2.30 11.75
C ASP A 168 -16.12 -0.89 11.65
N PHE A 169 -16.62 -0.06 10.71
CA PHE A 169 -16.15 1.32 10.49
C PHE A 169 -17.29 2.27 10.06
N ASP A 170 -18.12 2.72 10.99
CA ASP A 170 -19.27 3.60 10.72
C ASP A 170 -18.88 4.98 10.16
N ALA A 171 -17.70 5.47 10.51
CA ALA A 171 -17.21 6.79 10.08
C ALA A 171 -16.62 6.80 8.66
N TYR A 172 -16.71 5.71 7.90
CA TYR A 172 -16.05 5.55 6.60
C TYR A 172 -16.40 6.68 5.62
N ASP A 173 -17.69 7.01 5.45
CA ASP A 173 -18.07 7.99 4.43
C ASP A 173 -17.42 9.36 4.70
N ARG A 174 -17.45 9.83 5.95
CA ARG A 174 -16.77 11.06 6.36
C ARG A 174 -15.24 10.96 6.16
N PHE A 175 -14.65 9.82 6.51
CA PHE A 175 -13.22 9.57 6.30
C PHE A 175 -12.85 9.63 4.81
N ALA A 176 -13.61 8.93 3.95
CA ALA A 176 -13.36 8.89 2.52
C ALA A 176 -13.57 10.23 1.83
N ASP A 177 -14.56 11.05 2.30
CA ASP A 177 -14.78 12.41 1.82
C ASP A 177 -13.59 13.31 2.16
N GLN A 178 -13.12 13.29 3.41
CA GLN A 178 -11.95 14.06 3.85
C GLN A 178 -10.67 13.62 3.14
N LEU A 179 -10.48 12.30 2.98
CA LEU A 179 -9.36 11.75 2.23
C LEU A 179 -9.36 12.25 0.77
N SER A 180 -10.54 12.28 0.15
CA SER A 180 -10.70 12.73 -1.23
C SER A 180 -10.45 14.22 -1.41
N GLU A 181 -10.84 15.02 -0.41
CA GLU A 181 -10.81 16.50 -0.51
C GLU A 181 -9.44 17.09 -0.16
N TYR A 182 -8.73 16.51 0.84
CA TYR A 182 -7.60 17.22 1.44
C TYR A 182 -6.26 16.49 1.34
N ILE A 183 -6.23 15.15 1.22
CA ILE A 183 -5.04 14.37 1.55
C ILE A 183 -3.79 14.76 0.75
N PHE A 184 -3.90 14.99 -0.56
CA PHE A 184 -2.71 15.25 -1.38
C PHE A 184 -2.17 16.66 -1.22
N GLU A 185 -3.05 17.67 -1.04
CA GLU A 185 -2.63 19.03 -0.70
C GLU A 185 -2.00 19.10 0.69
N ASP A 186 -2.58 18.41 1.67
CA ASP A 186 -2.05 18.35 3.03
C ASP A 186 -0.69 17.63 3.08
N LEU A 187 -0.56 16.49 2.39
CA LEU A 187 0.72 15.78 2.29
C LEU A 187 1.79 16.61 1.59
N LEU A 188 1.44 17.34 0.52
CA LEU A 188 2.35 18.27 -0.13
C LEU A 188 2.82 19.38 0.81
N ALA A 189 1.90 19.95 1.58
CA ALA A 189 2.23 20.96 2.57
C ALA A 189 3.15 20.41 3.67
N ILE A 190 2.92 19.17 4.12
CA ILE A 190 3.76 18.47 5.08
C ILE A 190 5.15 18.20 4.50
N LYS A 191 5.25 17.72 3.25
CA LYS A 191 6.53 17.47 2.55
C LYS A 191 7.37 18.76 2.51
N LYS A 192 6.77 19.88 2.10
CA LYS A 192 7.46 21.20 2.06
C LYS A 192 7.92 21.67 3.45
N LYS A 193 7.08 21.48 4.46
CA LYS A 193 7.42 21.85 5.83
C LYS A 193 8.52 20.96 6.43
N PHE A 194 8.54 19.68 6.07
CA PHE A 194 9.49 18.71 6.58
C PHE A 194 10.85 18.76 5.87
N GLU A 195 10.92 19.22 4.61
CA GLU A 195 12.14 19.22 3.79
C GLU A 195 13.37 19.81 4.52
N PRO A 196 13.32 21.01 5.13
CA PRO A 196 14.48 21.55 5.84
C PRO A 196 14.86 20.72 7.08
N ILE A 197 13.90 20.06 7.72
CA ILE A 197 14.12 19.16 8.85
C ILE A 197 14.82 17.90 8.36
N GLY A 198 14.33 17.28 7.30
CA GLY A 198 14.91 16.08 6.70
C GLY A 198 16.34 16.32 6.19
N LEU A 199 16.58 17.46 5.54
CA LEU A 199 17.92 17.86 5.10
C LEU A 199 18.89 18.05 6.27
N LYS A 200 18.44 18.66 7.36
CA LYS A 200 19.25 18.79 8.57
C LYS A 200 19.58 17.41 9.15
N MET A 201 18.59 16.55 9.33
CA MET A 201 18.80 15.17 9.81
C MET A 201 19.78 14.40 8.91
N ALA A 202 19.60 14.45 7.59
CA ALA A 202 20.49 13.80 6.65
C ALA A 202 21.94 14.33 6.75
N SER A 203 22.14 15.65 6.96
CA SER A 203 23.47 16.23 7.11
C SER A 203 24.16 15.87 8.42
N GLU A 204 23.39 15.56 9.47
CA GLU A 204 23.91 15.16 10.78
C GLU A 204 24.20 13.65 10.84
N LEU A 205 23.55 12.84 10.04
CA LEU A 205 23.59 11.38 10.12
C LEU A 205 24.27 10.68 8.93
N TYR A 206 24.66 11.42 7.87
CA TYR A 206 25.12 10.81 6.61
C TYR A 206 26.39 9.94 6.76
N ASP A 207 27.23 10.17 7.77
CA ASP A 207 28.45 9.43 8.06
C ASP A 207 28.32 8.50 9.28
N ALA A 208 27.11 8.31 9.81
CA ALA A 208 26.87 7.37 10.88
C ALA A 208 27.18 5.94 10.40
N GLU A 209 27.87 5.16 11.23
CA GLU A 209 28.22 3.77 10.92
C GLU A 209 26.97 2.90 10.72
N TYR A 210 25.97 3.16 11.54
CA TYR A 210 24.66 2.57 11.41
C TYR A 210 23.56 3.49 11.90
N THR A 211 22.30 3.34 11.36
CA THR A 211 21.10 4.05 11.83
C THR A 211 20.04 3.05 12.28
N ILE A 212 19.53 3.21 13.50
CA ILE A 212 18.49 2.35 14.05
C ILE A 212 17.16 3.08 13.96
N PHE A 213 16.19 2.47 13.24
CA PHE A 213 14.82 2.95 13.15
C PHE A 213 13.93 2.16 14.09
N THR A 214 13.01 2.84 14.77
CA THR A 214 12.04 2.22 15.65
C THR A 214 10.64 2.63 15.26
N GLY A 215 9.73 1.68 15.15
CA GLY A 215 8.33 1.90 14.87
C GLY A 215 7.45 0.92 15.62
N SER A 216 6.19 1.27 15.84
CA SER A 216 5.20 0.40 16.48
C SER A 216 3.81 0.63 15.93
N GLY A 217 2.94 -0.36 16.05
CA GLY A 217 1.57 -0.28 15.57
C GLY A 217 1.51 -0.05 14.07
N ALA A 218 0.67 0.88 13.62
CA ALA A 218 0.51 1.20 12.21
C ALA A 218 1.78 1.75 11.54
N LEU A 219 2.75 2.27 12.32
CA LEU A 219 4.00 2.79 11.78
C LEU A 219 5.11 1.72 11.63
N TRP A 220 4.86 0.48 12.04
CA TRP A 220 5.86 -0.58 11.91
C TRP A 220 6.19 -0.89 10.44
N GLY A 221 5.17 -1.05 9.61
CA GLY A 221 5.35 -1.28 8.17
C GLY A 221 6.12 -0.16 7.48
N GLU A 222 5.80 1.11 7.81
CA GLU A 222 6.51 2.28 7.30
C GLU A 222 7.98 2.34 7.74
N THR A 223 8.25 1.92 8.97
CA THR A 223 9.62 1.84 9.47
C THR A 223 10.44 0.85 8.66
N LEU A 224 9.87 -0.32 8.34
CA LEU A 224 10.51 -1.33 7.49
C LEU A 224 10.66 -0.84 6.05
N LEU A 225 9.62 -0.25 5.47
CA LEU A 225 9.66 0.28 4.11
C LEU A 225 10.75 1.34 3.96
N PHE A 226 10.84 2.27 4.90
CA PHE A 226 11.83 3.33 4.85
C PHE A 226 13.26 2.79 5.04
N SER A 227 13.50 1.97 6.08
CA SER A 227 14.85 1.47 6.38
C SER A 227 15.32 0.48 5.32
N MET A 228 14.55 -0.53 4.99
CA MET A 228 14.97 -1.60 4.09
C MET A 228 14.91 -1.21 2.62
N CYS A 229 13.80 -0.59 2.18
CA CYS A 229 13.66 -0.29 0.76
C CYS A 229 14.33 1.04 0.38
N MET A 230 14.15 2.10 1.18
CA MET A 230 14.66 3.42 0.79
C MET A 230 16.14 3.62 1.17
N LEU A 231 16.60 3.10 2.30
CA LEU A 231 17.96 3.30 2.74
C LEU A 231 18.89 2.13 2.39
N GLU A 232 18.57 0.89 2.79
CA GLU A 232 19.47 -0.24 2.52
C GLU A 232 19.50 -0.60 1.04
N GLU A 233 18.35 -0.84 0.42
CA GLU A 233 18.27 -1.28 -0.97
C GLU A 233 18.68 -0.19 -1.96
N MET A 234 18.12 1.02 -1.82
CA MET A 234 18.34 2.09 -2.81
C MET A 234 19.59 2.92 -2.56
N GLN A 235 20.03 3.08 -1.33
CA GLN A 235 21.14 3.96 -0.96
C GLN A 235 22.32 3.25 -0.29
N TRP A 236 22.17 1.96 0.02
CA TRP A 236 23.20 1.11 0.64
C TRP A 236 23.66 1.62 2.01
N ILE A 237 22.74 2.27 2.71
CA ILE A 237 22.94 2.75 4.07
C ILE A 237 22.61 1.61 5.03
N ARG A 238 23.47 1.33 6.00
CA ARG A 238 23.23 0.30 7.02
C ARG A 238 22.17 0.77 8.02
N CYS A 239 21.13 -0.04 8.19
CA CYS A 239 20.05 0.19 9.16
C CYS A 239 19.88 -0.97 10.13
#